data_3eb54ba8098e206d6a1a14c7bc30a52b
#
_entry.id   3eb54ba8098e206d6a1a14c7bc30a52b
#
_cell.length_a   1.000
_cell.length_b   1.000
_cell.length_c   1.000
_cell.angle_alpha   90.00
_cell.angle_beta   90.00
_cell.angle_gamma   90.00
#
_symmetry.space_group_name_H-M   'P 1'
#
loop_
_entity.id
_entity.type
_entity.pdbx_description
1 polymer ?
#
loop_
_entity_poly.entity_id
_entity_poly.type
_entity_poly.pdbx_seq_one_letter_code
_entity_poly.pdbx_strand_id
1 'polypeptide(L)'
;MAGFIIEGTRSFFPNPNIRLYEEIRKRNIPTLFIHNHYSNQRFDSVEMSDARAAYKLTEILIQNGHRRIAGIFKYDDMQGIERYKGFVECLSDYGVKFDDDWIRWYSTKDMEEKLSKKGLLRMYRRTKDCTAMIVYNDEVAGYYMEFLEERGLHVPEDVSLVSFDDE
;
A
#
# COMPACT_ATOMS: atom_id res chain seq x y z
N MET A 1 -8.78 -29.99 17.71
CA MET A 1 -9.41 -28.65 17.77
C MET A 1 -8.91 -27.86 16.58
N ALA A 2 -9.80 -27.22 15.85
CA ALA A 2 -9.42 -26.29 14.78
C ALA A 2 -8.88 -24.99 15.42
N GLY A 3 -8.09 -24.27 14.68
CA GLY A 3 -7.63 -22.92 15.04
C GLY A 3 -8.15 -21.91 14.03
N PHE A 4 -7.68 -20.66 14.16
CA PHE A 4 -7.95 -19.59 13.23
C PHE A 4 -6.68 -19.14 12.54
N ILE A 5 -6.77 -18.87 11.23
CA ILE A 5 -5.84 -18.03 10.49
C ILE A 5 -6.64 -16.77 10.14
N ILE A 6 -6.14 -15.60 10.53
CA ILE A 6 -6.88 -14.34 10.46
C ILE A 6 -6.04 -13.32 9.71
N GLU A 7 -6.61 -12.69 8.70
CA GLU A 7 -6.11 -11.46 8.15
C GLU A 7 -6.92 -10.29 8.72
N GLY A 8 -6.22 -9.35 9.37
CA GLY A 8 -6.85 -8.19 9.98
C GLY A 8 -7.18 -7.14 8.93
N THR A 9 -8.38 -6.60 8.93
CA THR A 9 -8.75 -5.46 8.09
C THR A 9 -8.66 -4.17 8.89
N ARG A 10 -8.28 -3.06 8.23
CA ARG A 10 -8.14 -1.74 8.86
C ARG A 10 -7.23 -1.80 10.09
N SER A 11 -6.14 -2.52 9.96
CA SER A 11 -5.25 -2.89 11.06
C SER A 11 -4.52 -1.70 11.70
N PHE A 12 -4.50 -0.53 11.04
CA PHE A 12 -3.96 0.71 11.59
C PHE A 12 -4.86 1.33 12.67
N PHE A 13 -6.15 1.03 12.67
CA PHE A 13 -7.09 1.57 13.66
C PHE A 13 -7.34 0.60 14.82
N PRO A 14 -7.80 1.12 15.98
CA PRO A 14 -8.22 0.26 17.08
C PRO A 14 -9.26 -0.76 16.62
N ASN A 15 -9.04 -2.02 16.98
CA ASN A 15 -9.93 -3.11 16.61
C ASN A 15 -11.27 -3.03 17.37
N PRO A 16 -12.42 -2.85 16.69
CA PRO A 16 -13.72 -2.80 17.35
C PRO A 16 -14.15 -4.15 17.94
N ASN A 17 -13.53 -5.26 17.50
CA ASN A 17 -13.85 -6.62 17.89
C ASN A 17 -12.93 -7.16 18.99
N ILE A 18 -12.21 -6.30 19.71
CA ILE A 18 -11.21 -6.70 20.72
C ILE A 18 -11.75 -7.74 21.72
N ARG A 19 -13.01 -7.60 22.15
CA ARG A 19 -13.64 -8.53 23.08
C ARG A 19 -13.77 -9.95 22.52
N LEU A 20 -14.01 -10.08 21.22
CA LEU A 20 -14.08 -11.40 20.56
C LEU A 20 -12.71 -12.08 20.54
N TYR A 21 -11.65 -11.32 20.25
CA TYR A 21 -10.29 -11.85 20.30
C TYR A 21 -9.86 -12.24 21.71
N GLU A 22 -10.29 -11.47 22.74
CA GLU A 22 -10.08 -11.85 24.14
C GLU A 22 -10.77 -13.17 24.49
N GLU A 23 -11.99 -13.41 24.00
CA GLU A 23 -12.69 -14.69 24.19
C GLU A 23 -12.00 -15.86 23.48
N ILE A 24 -11.50 -15.66 22.27
CA ILE A 24 -10.69 -16.66 21.54
C ILE A 24 -9.48 -17.06 22.39
N ARG A 25 -8.77 -16.06 22.94
CA ARG A 25 -7.61 -16.29 23.82
C ARG A 25 -7.96 -17.02 25.11
N LYS A 26 -9.04 -16.59 25.79
CA LYS A 26 -9.50 -17.26 27.03
C LYS A 26 -9.86 -18.73 26.81
N ARG A 27 -10.34 -19.07 25.63
CA ARG A 27 -10.67 -20.44 25.23
C ARG A 27 -9.47 -21.25 24.74
N ASN A 28 -8.27 -20.65 24.75
CA ASN A 28 -7.04 -21.25 24.22
C ASN A 28 -7.19 -21.81 22.80
N ILE A 29 -7.92 -21.10 21.94
CA ILE A 29 -8.05 -21.49 20.53
C ILE A 29 -6.80 -21.03 19.80
N PRO A 30 -6.03 -21.92 19.16
CA PRO A 30 -4.84 -21.56 18.39
C PRO A 30 -5.21 -20.54 17.31
N THR A 31 -4.47 -19.43 17.23
CA THR A 31 -4.76 -18.34 16.31
C THR A 31 -3.48 -17.75 15.79
N LEU A 32 -3.39 -17.60 14.47
CA LEU A 32 -2.29 -16.99 13.76
C LEU A 32 -2.82 -15.84 12.92
N PHE A 33 -2.22 -14.67 13.07
CA PHE A 33 -2.45 -13.56 12.14
C PHE A 33 -1.51 -13.65 10.96
N ILE A 34 -2.00 -13.28 9.78
CA ILE A 34 -1.19 -13.17 8.56
C ILE A 34 -1.27 -11.75 8.01
N HIS A 35 -0.19 -11.30 7.38
CA HIS A 35 0.01 -9.99 6.73
C HIS A 35 0.03 -8.80 7.69
N ASN A 36 -0.71 -8.84 8.77
CA ASN A 36 -0.75 -7.77 9.78
C ASN A 36 -1.24 -8.31 11.13
N HIS A 37 -1.08 -7.52 12.16
CA HIS A 37 -1.66 -7.77 13.48
C HIS A 37 -2.24 -6.48 14.07
N TYR A 38 -3.02 -6.60 15.14
CA TYR A 38 -3.45 -5.45 15.93
C TYR A 38 -2.50 -5.25 17.11
N SER A 39 -1.90 -4.09 17.24
CA SER A 39 -0.85 -3.78 18.24
C SER A 39 -1.23 -4.07 19.70
N ASN A 40 -2.52 -4.08 20.00
CA ASN A 40 -3.06 -4.37 21.34
C ASN A 40 -3.45 -5.84 21.55
N GLN A 41 -3.16 -6.73 20.60
CA GLN A 41 -3.43 -8.16 20.68
C GLN A 41 -2.11 -8.95 20.77
N ARG A 42 -2.11 -9.98 21.62
CA ARG A 42 -0.98 -10.90 21.79
C ARG A 42 -1.28 -12.24 21.13
N PHE A 43 -1.27 -12.24 19.82
CA PHE A 43 -1.33 -13.45 19.00
C PHE A 43 -0.05 -13.56 18.18
N ASP A 44 0.28 -14.77 17.78
CA ASP A 44 1.36 -14.99 16.83
C ASP A 44 0.97 -14.40 15.47
N SER A 45 1.94 -13.82 14.76
CA SER A 45 1.74 -13.26 13.43
C SER A 45 2.87 -13.64 12.48
N VAL A 46 2.53 -13.75 11.21
CA VAL A 46 3.47 -13.84 10.07
C VAL A 46 3.24 -12.65 9.18
N GLU A 47 4.23 -11.79 9.05
CA GLU A 47 4.12 -10.52 8.36
C GLU A 47 5.22 -10.33 7.34
N MET A 48 4.94 -9.56 6.31
CA MET A 48 5.95 -9.14 5.35
C MET A 48 6.74 -7.95 5.90
N SER A 49 7.94 -7.76 5.40
CA SER A 49 8.76 -6.58 5.69
C SER A 49 8.36 -5.43 4.76
N ASP A 50 7.12 -4.94 4.89
CA ASP A 50 6.50 -3.99 3.96
C ASP A 50 7.34 -2.72 3.74
N ALA A 51 7.88 -2.13 4.80
CA ALA A 51 8.75 -0.97 4.69
C ALA A 51 10.02 -1.29 3.87
N ARG A 52 10.65 -2.44 4.13
CA ARG A 52 11.84 -2.86 3.39
C ARG A 52 11.53 -3.18 1.93
N ALA A 53 10.39 -3.79 1.65
CA ALA A 53 9.95 -4.08 0.29
C ALA A 53 9.71 -2.78 -0.49
N ALA A 54 8.98 -1.83 0.12
CA ALA A 54 8.73 -0.53 -0.49
C ALA A 54 10.02 0.27 -0.72
N TYR A 55 10.94 0.24 0.24
CA TYR A 55 12.27 0.84 0.07
C TYR A 55 12.97 0.28 -1.17
N LYS A 56 13.00 -1.06 -1.33
CA LYS A 56 13.66 -1.71 -2.47
C LYS A 56 12.98 -1.40 -3.80
N LEU A 57 11.66 -1.41 -3.87
CA LEU A 57 10.94 -1.04 -5.10
C LEU A 57 11.22 0.42 -5.49
N THR A 58 11.23 1.33 -4.51
CA THR A 58 11.59 2.74 -4.74
C THR A 58 13.04 2.89 -5.19
N GLU A 59 13.95 2.15 -4.58
CA GLU A 59 15.36 2.11 -4.96
C GLU A 59 15.56 1.68 -6.43
N ILE A 60 14.82 0.65 -6.87
CA ILE A 60 14.84 0.20 -8.28
C ILE A 60 14.41 1.35 -9.20
N LEU A 61 13.34 2.08 -8.87
CA LEU A 61 12.92 3.23 -9.68
C LEU A 61 14.01 4.31 -9.74
N ILE A 62 14.63 4.62 -8.61
CA ILE A 62 15.70 5.63 -8.53
C ILE A 62 16.93 5.19 -9.33
N GLN A 63 17.33 3.92 -9.25
CA GLN A 63 18.45 3.35 -9.99
C GLN A 63 18.20 3.36 -11.51
N ASN A 64 16.93 3.26 -11.93
CA ASN A 64 16.53 3.42 -13.33
C ASN A 64 16.35 4.89 -13.76
N GLY A 65 16.79 5.84 -12.94
CA GLY A 65 16.86 7.26 -13.29
C GLY A 65 15.65 8.09 -12.94
N HIS A 66 14.61 7.50 -12.34
CA HIS A 66 13.42 8.25 -11.92
C HIS A 66 13.74 9.18 -10.73
N ARG A 67 13.23 10.42 -10.80
CA ARG A 67 13.42 11.44 -9.75
C ARG A 67 12.11 12.12 -9.35
N ARG A 68 11.07 11.95 -10.14
CA ARG A 68 9.70 12.39 -9.82
C ARG A 68 8.84 11.12 -9.77
N ILE A 69 8.64 10.64 -8.56
CA ILE A 69 7.98 9.35 -8.26
C ILE A 69 6.73 9.65 -7.45
N ALA A 70 5.57 9.27 -7.98
CA ALA A 70 4.29 9.38 -7.28
C ALA A 70 3.94 8.09 -6.53
N GLY A 71 2.96 8.18 -5.63
CA GLY A 71 2.52 7.01 -4.87
C GLY A 71 1.02 6.95 -4.59
N ILE A 72 0.46 5.73 -4.56
CA ILE A 72 -0.90 5.46 -4.08
C ILE A 72 -0.81 4.51 -2.88
N PHE A 73 -1.27 4.95 -1.72
CA PHE A 73 -1.16 4.19 -0.48
C PHE A 73 -2.49 4.09 0.26
N LYS A 74 -2.65 3.02 1.03
CA LYS A 74 -3.83 2.78 1.86
C LYS A 74 -3.54 3.17 3.29
N TYR A 75 -4.32 4.11 3.86
CA TYR A 75 -4.00 4.67 5.18
C TYR A 75 -4.68 3.96 6.35
N ASP A 76 -5.68 3.14 6.12
CA ASP A 76 -6.37 2.40 7.19
C ASP A 76 -5.81 0.99 7.42
N ASP A 77 -4.71 0.66 6.76
CA ASP A 77 -4.01 -0.61 6.88
C ASP A 77 -2.53 -0.41 7.27
N MET A 78 -2.02 -1.24 8.17
CA MET A 78 -0.61 -1.16 8.60
C MET A 78 0.36 -1.36 7.44
N GLN A 79 0.06 -2.30 6.54
CA GLN A 79 0.87 -2.52 5.34
C GLN A 79 1.02 -1.25 4.50
N GLY A 80 -0.07 -0.50 4.31
CA GLY A 80 -0.03 0.74 3.53
C GLY A 80 0.82 1.83 4.19
N ILE A 81 0.76 1.92 5.52
CA ILE A 81 1.60 2.86 6.29
C ILE A 81 3.07 2.47 6.22
N GLU A 82 3.39 1.18 6.40
CA GLU A 82 4.78 0.71 6.33
C GLU A 82 5.35 0.80 4.90
N ARG A 83 4.55 0.50 3.86
CA ARG A 83 4.93 0.70 2.45
C ARG A 83 5.24 2.18 2.16
N TYR A 84 4.39 3.09 2.63
CA TYR A 84 4.65 4.54 2.50
C TYR A 84 5.94 4.96 3.23
N LYS A 85 6.15 4.48 4.46
CA LYS A 85 7.36 4.77 5.23
C LYS A 85 8.63 4.36 4.50
N GLY A 86 8.69 3.14 3.98
CA GLY A 86 9.84 2.66 3.21
C GLY A 86 10.06 3.47 1.92
N PHE A 87 8.99 3.88 1.25
CA PHE A 87 9.05 4.77 0.09
C PHE A 87 9.72 6.11 0.44
N VAL A 88 9.22 6.79 1.48
CA VAL A 88 9.75 8.12 1.89
C VAL A 88 11.20 8.00 2.41
N GLU A 89 11.52 6.95 3.16
CA GLU A 89 12.87 6.69 3.65
C GLU A 89 13.85 6.56 2.48
N CYS A 90 13.50 5.78 1.46
CA CYS A 90 14.35 5.62 0.28
C CYS A 90 14.54 6.93 -0.49
N LEU A 91 13.47 7.72 -0.71
CA LEU A 91 13.59 9.04 -1.34
C LEU A 91 14.54 9.95 -0.56
N SER A 92 14.44 9.95 0.77
CA SER A 92 15.29 10.75 1.66
C SER A 92 16.77 10.33 1.56
N ASP A 93 17.05 9.02 1.63
CA ASP A 93 18.41 8.48 1.58
C ASP A 93 19.11 8.79 0.25
N TYR A 94 18.36 8.79 -0.84
CA TYR A 94 18.87 9.12 -2.17
C TYR A 94 18.79 10.62 -2.52
N GLY A 95 18.33 11.47 -1.61
CA GLY A 95 18.18 12.92 -1.86
C GLY A 95 17.20 13.24 -2.99
N VAL A 96 16.22 12.36 -3.23
CA VAL A 96 15.18 12.57 -4.24
C VAL A 96 14.06 13.42 -3.66
N LYS A 97 13.60 14.43 -4.40
CA LYS A 97 12.54 15.32 -3.96
C LYS A 97 11.28 14.54 -3.65
N PHE A 98 10.74 14.75 -2.46
CA PHE A 98 9.40 14.34 -2.05
C PHE A 98 8.43 15.51 -2.23
N ASP A 99 7.18 15.21 -2.64
CA ASP A 99 6.12 16.19 -2.78
C ASP A 99 4.78 15.55 -2.38
N ASP A 100 4.13 16.11 -1.38
CA ASP A 100 2.85 15.59 -0.86
C ASP A 100 1.75 15.57 -1.93
N ASP A 101 1.79 16.47 -2.92
CA ASP A 101 0.84 16.51 -4.03
C ASP A 101 0.95 15.29 -4.96
N TRP A 102 2.07 14.56 -4.91
CA TRP A 102 2.27 13.34 -5.68
C TRP A 102 1.76 12.09 -4.96
N ILE A 103 1.25 12.24 -3.73
CA ILE A 103 0.75 11.11 -2.94
C ILE A 103 -0.78 11.09 -2.94
N ARG A 104 -1.32 9.91 -3.24
CA ARG A 104 -2.73 9.61 -3.12
C ARG A 104 -2.98 8.63 -1.99
N TRP A 105 -3.77 9.07 -1.03
CA TRP A 105 -4.26 8.22 0.04
C TRP A 105 -5.69 7.77 -0.23
N TYR A 106 -5.98 6.51 0.10
CA TYR A 106 -7.33 5.96 0.14
C TYR A 106 -7.51 5.04 1.35
N SER A 107 -8.75 4.68 1.64
CA SER A 107 -9.13 3.71 2.68
C SER A 107 -10.08 2.67 2.09
N THR A 108 -10.30 1.59 2.82
CA THR A 108 -11.33 0.59 2.49
C THR A 108 -12.69 1.24 2.22
N LYS A 109 -13.03 2.33 2.94
CA LYS A 109 -14.32 2.99 2.82
C LYS A 109 -14.47 3.84 1.55
N ASP A 110 -13.40 4.50 1.10
CA ASP A 110 -13.44 5.46 -0.01
C ASP A 110 -12.69 4.97 -1.25
N MET A 111 -12.28 3.71 -1.27
CA MET A 111 -11.55 3.08 -2.36
C MET A 111 -12.24 3.27 -3.72
N GLU A 112 -13.53 2.90 -3.81
CA GLU A 112 -14.31 3.03 -5.05
C GLU A 112 -14.32 4.47 -5.59
N GLU A 113 -14.48 5.48 -4.71
CA GLU A 113 -14.44 6.89 -5.12
C GLU A 113 -13.03 7.31 -5.57
N LYS A 114 -12.03 6.98 -4.76
CA LYS A 114 -10.64 7.43 -4.94
C LYS A 114 -9.98 6.80 -6.15
N LEU A 115 -10.26 5.52 -6.42
CA LEU A 115 -9.72 4.76 -7.54
C LEU A 115 -10.65 4.73 -8.77
N SER A 116 -11.82 5.40 -8.70
CA SER A 116 -12.63 5.63 -9.90
C SER A 116 -11.88 6.42 -10.97
N LYS A 117 -12.28 6.33 -12.22
CA LYS A 117 -11.73 7.13 -13.34
C LYS A 117 -11.66 8.63 -13.01
N LYS A 118 -12.66 9.18 -12.30
CA LYS A 118 -12.68 10.58 -11.85
C LYS A 118 -11.67 10.83 -10.74
N GLY A 119 -11.50 9.89 -9.80
CA GLY A 119 -10.53 9.96 -8.72
C GLY A 119 -9.10 9.92 -9.25
N LEU A 120 -8.81 8.97 -10.14
CA LEU A 120 -7.51 8.81 -10.79
C LEU A 120 -7.18 10.00 -11.71
N LEU A 121 -8.18 10.57 -12.41
CA LEU A 121 -7.96 11.79 -13.20
C LEU A 121 -7.55 12.99 -12.34
N ARG A 122 -8.12 13.13 -11.14
CA ARG A 122 -7.71 14.19 -10.19
C ARG A 122 -6.27 14.01 -9.73
N MET A 123 -5.85 12.78 -9.49
CA MET A 123 -4.46 12.45 -9.16
C MET A 123 -3.53 12.72 -10.35
N TYR A 124 -3.84 12.18 -11.51
CA TYR A 124 -3.02 12.32 -12.72
C TYR A 124 -2.69 13.78 -13.06
N ARG A 125 -3.64 14.70 -12.89
CA ARG A 125 -3.40 16.14 -13.11
C ARG A 125 -2.28 16.72 -12.24
N ARG A 126 -2.03 16.15 -11.06
CA ARG A 126 -0.96 16.56 -10.14
C ARG A 126 0.34 15.80 -10.39
N THR A 127 0.22 14.59 -10.91
CA THR A 127 1.36 13.67 -11.11
C THR A 127 1.77 13.52 -12.57
N LYS A 128 1.24 14.32 -13.48
CA LYS A 128 1.53 14.25 -14.93
C LYS A 128 3.02 14.40 -15.28
N ASP A 129 3.78 15.07 -14.43
CA ASP A 129 5.22 15.26 -14.59
C ASP A 129 6.05 14.17 -13.87
N CYS A 130 5.39 13.25 -13.14
CA CYS A 130 6.04 12.09 -12.55
C CYS A 130 6.28 11.04 -13.63
N THR A 131 7.46 10.44 -13.61
CA THR A 131 7.87 9.43 -14.60
C THR A 131 7.74 8.00 -14.06
N ALA A 132 7.44 7.87 -12.77
CA ALA A 132 7.20 6.58 -12.13
C ALA A 132 6.16 6.69 -11.03
N MET A 133 5.58 5.55 -10.69
CA MET A 133 4.62 5.41 -9.61
C MET A 133 4.83 4.11 -8.84
N ILE A 134 4.71 4.19 -7.52
CA ILE A 134 4.57 3.05 -6.63
C ILE A 134 3.13 2.97 -6.14
N VAL A 135 2.50 1.80 -6.19
CA VAL A 135 1.12 1.62 -5.77
C VAL A 135 0.99 0.54 -4.72
N TYR A 136 -0.07 0.64 -3.91
CA TYR A 136 -0.27 -0.17 -2.72
C TYR A 136 -0.23 -1.67 -3.00
N ASN A 137 -0.88 -2.14 -4.07
CA ASN A 137 -0.91 -3.55 -4.46
C ASN A 137 -1.30 -3.70 -5.94
N ASP A 138 -1.36 -4.93 -6.43
CA ASP A 138 -1.64 -5.24 -7.82
C ASP A 138 -3.07 -4.88 -8.25
N GLU A 139 -4.05 -4.97 -7.35
CA GLU A 139 -5.41 -4.50 -7.64
C GLU A 139 -5.39 -3.00 -7.99
N VAL A 140 -4.69 -2.19 -7.19
CA VAL A 140 -4.54 -0.74 -7.47
C VAL A 140 -3.71 -0.49 -8.73
N ALA A 141 -2.70 -1.33 -8.99
CA ALA A 141 -1.94 -1.28 -10.23
C ALA A 141 -2.84 -1.49 -11.45
N GLY A 142 -3.72 -2.49 -11.41
CA GLY A 142 -4.68 -2.78 -12.47
C GLY A 142 -5.59 -1.58 -12.78
N TYR A 143 -6.19 -0.96 -11.76
CA TYR A 143 -7.01 0.25 -11.94
C TYR A 143 -6.23 1.41 -12.56
N TYR A 144 -4.98 1.59 -12.16
CA TYR A 144 -4.17 2.68 -12.68
C TYR A 144 -3.69 2.42 -14.11
N MET A 145 -3.32 1.18 -14.44
CA MET A 145 -2.93 0.78 -15.80
C MET A 145 -4.09 0.95 -16.78
N GLU A 146 -5.30 0.45 -16.44
CA GLU A 146 -6.50 0.65 -17.26
C GLU A 146 -6.78 2.15 -17.49
N PHE A 147 -6.64 2.95 -16.43
CA PHE A 147 -6.81 4.41 -16.52
C PHE A 147 -5.80 5.07 -17.48
N LEU A 148 -4.54 4.63 -17.49
CA LEU A 148 -3.48 5.13 -18.38
C LEU A 148 -3.76 4.71 -19.83
N GLU A 149 -4.05 3.43 -20.06
CA GLU A 149 -4.31 2.85 -21.39
C GLU A 149 -5.46 3.56 -22.11
N GLU A 150 -6.55 3.87 -21.41
CA GLU A 150 -7.66 4.67 -21.97
C GLU A 150 -7.25 6.07 -22.45
N ARG A 151 -6.06 6.54 -22.09
CA ARG A 151 -5.48 7.83 -22.49
C ARG A 151 -4.36 7.70 -23.49
N GLY A 152 -4.11 6.47 -23.96
CA GLY A 152 -3.02 6.17 -24.85
C GLY A 152 -1.64 6.29 -24.21
N LEU A 153 -1.56 6.14 -22.88
CA LEU A 153 -0.32 6.11 -22.11
C LEU A 153 0.04 4.67 -21.76
N HIS A 154 1.28 4.31 -21.94
CA HIS A 154 1.77 2.94 -21.78
C HIS A 154 2.72 2.80 -20.60
N VAL A 155 2.66 1.63 -19.98
CA VAL A 155 3.59 1.18 -18.93
C VAL A 155 4.50 0.13 -19.59
N PRO A 156 5.82 0.27 -19.50
CA PRO A 156 6.58 1.28 -18.75
C PRO A 156 7.00 2.53 -19.56
N GLU A 157 6.63 2.66 -20.85
CA GLU A 157 7.18 3.62 -21.79
C GLU A 157 6.91 5.09 -21.39
N ASP A 158 5.69 5.40 -20.95
CA ASP A 158 5.30 6.75 -20.52
C ASP A 158 5.41 6.93 -19.00
N VAL A 159 5.09 5.87 -18.23
CA VAL A 159 5.16 5.85 -16.76
C VAL A 159 5.61 4.47 -16.30
N SER A 160 6.71 4.39 -15.57
CA SER A 160 7.09 3.15 -14.90
C SER A 160 6.21 2.91 -13.67
N LEU A 161 5.75 1.67 -13.48
CA LEU A 161 4.89 1.29 -12.38
C LEU A 161 5.48 0.13 -11.59
N VAL A 162 5.45 0.23 -10.27
CA VAL A 162 5.80 -0.87 -9.36
C VAL A 162 4.69 -1.08 -8.33
N SER A 163 4.43 -2.34 -8.00
CA SER A 163 3.42 -2.75 -7.02
C SER A 163 3.94 -3.88 -6.13
N PHE A 164 3.04 -4.41 -5.32
CA PHE A 164 3.30 -5.53 -4.41
C PHE A 164 2.33 -6.65 -4.76
N ASP A 165 2.58 -7.84 -4.21
CA ASP A 165 1.77 -9.06 -4.15
C ASP A 165 2.07 -10.06 -5.28
N ASP A 166 2.40 -9.65 -6.50
CA ASP A 166 2.78 -10.54 -7.64
C ASP A 166 1.64 -11.51 -8.04
N GLU A 167 0.40 -10.98 -8.19
CA GLU A 167 -0.80 -11.73 -8.62
C GLU A 167 -1.04 -11.66 -10.15
#